data_825cc6157d50e0db813473ac15d9200a
#
_entry.id   825cc6157d50e0db813473ac15d9200a
#
_cell.length_a   1.000
_cell.length_b   1.000
_cell.length_c   1.000
_cell.angle_alpha   90.00
_cell.angle_beta   90.00
_cell.angle_gamma   90.00
#
_symmetry.space_group_name_H-M   'P 1'
#
loop_
_entity.id
_entity.type
_entity.pdbx_description
1 polymer ?
#
loop_
_entity_poly.entity_id
_entity_poly.type
_entity_poly.pdbx_seq_one_letter_code
_entity_poly.pdbx_strand_id
1 'polypeptide(L)'
;MTDRTVLITGTSSGIGLATALACARDGFVTVATMRDLGRADALLSAAQDAGVSVDLRQLDVTDPDSVQDCLTDVEKTYGRLDALVNNAGVASSDPTMEMSTMAALRANMEVNFFGVIAVSRLAMPLLRASRGRLVTVGSVHGVVGQPFNESYCAAKSAVEGFMEALAPVAAAHGVSVSIVVPGFVPDTSFGIFPDADRSTIQAASGLYASTFADYIGWISAQGWETAAQPSAEVAEVVVRTLTENNPAFRIPTSRWAQDYIAPKLADGDGSVIQSLARTWIGLQ
;
A
#
# COMPACT_ATOMS: atom_id res chain seq x y z
N MET A 1 -4.24 6.43 -31.10
CA MET A 1 -4.81 5.85 -29.86
C MET A 1 -4.64 6.93 -28.81
N THR A 2 -5.68 7.27 -28.07
CA THR A 2 -5.53 8.20 -26.94
C THR A 2 -4.74 7.49 -25.85
N ASP A 3 -3.68 8.12 -25.37
CA ASP A 3 -2.79 7.53 -24.35
C ASP A 3 -3.58 7.30 -23.05
N ARG A 4 -3.42 6.13 -22.45
CA ARG A 4 -4.07 5.79 -21.17
C ARG A 4 -3.42 6.58 -20.04
N THR A 5 -4.21 7.23 -19.20
CA THR A 5 -3.73 8.02 -18.06
C THR A 5 -3.86 7.25 -16.75
N VAL A 6 -2.77 7.16 -15.99
CA VAL A 6 -2.76 6.58 -14.64
C VAL A 6 -2.33 7.62 -13.61
N LEU A 7 -3.05 7.70 -12.49
CA LEU A 7 -2.64 8.47 -11.31
C LEU A 7 -2.14 7.51 -10.23
N ILE A 8 -0.98 7.82 -9.65
CA ILE A 8 -0.35 7.00 -8.60
C ILE A 8 -0.06 7.88 -7.39
N THR A 9 -0.56 7.48 -6.22
CA THR A 9 -0.32 8.21 -4.98
C THR A 9 0.96 7.73 -4.27
N GLY A 10 1.73 8.66 -3.70
CA GLY A 10 2.91 8.33 -2.87
C GLY A 10 4.11 7.82 -3.66
N THR A 11 4.54 8.56 -4.68
CA THR A 11 5.60 8.15 -5.62
C THR A 11 7.01 8.64 -5.26
N SER A 12 7.21 9.21 -4.06
CA SER A 12 8.52 9.75 -3.65
C SER A 12 9.58 8.68 -3.39
N SER A 13 9.20 7.41 -3.22
CA SER A 13 10.12 6.28 -2.95
C SER A 13 9.43 4.93 -3.12
N GLY A 14 10.20 3.84 -3.01
CA GLY A 14 9.71 2.47 -2.89
C GLY A 14 8.75 2.04 -3.99
N ILE A 15 7.69 1.31 -3.63
CA ILE A 15 6.71 0.73 -4.58
C ILE A 15 6.09 1.81 -5.46
N GLY A 16 5.74 2.98 -4.91
CA GLY A 16 5.13 4.06 -5.68
C GLY A 16 6.04 4.61 -6.77
N LEU A 17 7.30 4.86 -6.44
CA LEU A 17 8.32 5.29 -7.41
C LEU A 17 8.51 4.23 -8.49
N ALA A 18 8.72 2.97 -8.09
CA ALA A 18 8.91 1.86 -9.03
C ALA A 18 7.69 1.69 -9.95
N THR A 19 6.46 1.81 -9.40
CA THR A 19 5.21 1.74 -10.17
C THR A 19 5.09 2.89 -11.18
N ALA A 20 5.48 4.11 -10.80
CA ALA A 20 5.45 5.25 -11.71
C ALA A 20 6.38 5.02 -12.93
N LEU A 21 7.60 4.54 -12.70
CA LEU A 21 8.52 4.21 -13.78
C LEU A 21 8.01 3.05 -14.65
N ALA A 22 7.46 2.01 -14.05
CA ALA A 22 6.95 0.85 -14.74
C ALA A 22 5.73 1.20 -15.62
N CYS A 23 4.79 2.00 -15.11
CA CYS A 23 3.66 2.49 -15.89
C CYS A 23 4.09 3.38 -17.07
N ALA A 24 5.06 4.27 -16.85
CA ALA A 24 5.59 5.13 -17.91
C ALA A 24 6.28 4.31 -19.02
N ARG A 25 7.02 3.24 -18.68
CA ARG A 25 7.61 2.30 -19.65
C ARG A 25 6.56 1.51 -20.42
N ASP A 26 5.41 1.20 -19.79
CA ASP A 26 4.28 0.49 -20.43
C ASP A 26 3.42 1.43 -21.31
N GLY A 27 3.82 2.70 -21.44
CA GLY A 27 3.17 3.69 -22.31
C GLY A 27 1.96 4.39 -21.70
N PHE A 28 1.81 4.40 -20.36
CA PHE A 28 0.83 5.26 -19.70
C PHE A 28 1.34 6.71 -19.63
N VAL A 29 0.44 7.66 -19.82
CA VAL A 29 0.62 9.01 -19.27
C VAL A 29 0.55 8.87 -17.75
N THR A 30 1.71 8.97 -17.10
CA THR A 30 1.86 8.66 -15.69
C THR A 30 1.87 9.93 -14.86
N VAL A 31 0.78 10.17 -14.13
CA VAL A 31 0.66 11.23 -13.13
C VAL A 31 1.18 10.67 -11.80
N ALA A 32 2.39 11.07 -11.46
CA ALA A 32 3.07 10.65 -10.23
C ALA A 32 2.83 11.70 -9.14
N THR A 33 2.26 11.30 -8.01
CA THR A 33 1.89 12.28 -6.99
C THR A 33 2.57 12.02 -5.64
N MET A 34 2.87 13.11 -4.93
CA MET A 34 3.43 13.08 -3.58
C MET A 34 2.98 14.31 -2.78
N ARG A 35 2.95 14.18 -1.47
CA ARG A 35 2.54 15.25 -0.57
C ARG A 35 3.50 16.45 -0.61
N ASP A 36 4.79 16.17 -0.65
CA ASP A 36 5.87 17.18 -0.62
C ASP A 36 6.71 17.06 -1.90
N LEU A 37 6.57 18.02 -2.80
CA LEU A 37 7.33 18.09 -4.06
C LEU A 37 8.84 18.30 -3.84
N GLY A 38 9.27 18.78 -2.67
CA GLY A 38 10.69 18.84 -2.30
C GLY A 38 11.37 17.47 -2.19
N ARG A 39 10.60 16.37 -2.26
CA ARG A 39 11.11 14.99 -2.25
C ARG A 39 11.09 14.33 -3.64
N ALA A 40 10.98 15.10 -4.69
CA ALA A 40 10.84 14.59 -6.06
C ALA A 40 12.16 14.11 -6.70
N ASP A 41 13.31 14.53 -6.19
CA ASP A 41 14.63 14.30 -6.82
C ASP A 41 14.88 12.83 -7.16
N ALA A 42 14.55 11.91 -6.27
CA ALA A 42 14.75 10.47 -6.49
C ALA A 42 13.90 9.96 -7.67
N LEU A 43 12.64 10.38 -7.77
CA LEU A 43 11.74 10.00 -8.87
C LEU A 43 12.21 10.61 -10.20
N LEU A 44 12.56 11.89 -10.21
CA LEU A 44 12.97 12.60 -11.43
C LEU A 44 14.29 12.06 -11.97
N SER A 45 15.28 11.80 -11.09
CA SER A 45 16.55 11.17 -11.50
C SER A 45 16.30 9.77 -12.05
N ALA A 46 15.52 8.95 -11.37
CA ALA A 46 15.23 7.60 -11.84
C ALA A 46 14.42 7.58 -13.14
N ALA A 47 13.53 8.55 -13.37
CA ALA A 47 12.81 8.71 -14.65
C ALA A 47 13.75 9.10 -15.78
N GLN A 48 14.68 10.01 -15.52
CA GLN A 48 15.71 10.41 -16.48
C GLN A 48 16.61 9.21 -16.85
N ASP A 49 17.12 8.48 -15.87
CA ASP A 49 17.95 7.29 -16.06
C ASP A 49 17.23 6.19 -16.86
N ALA A 50 15.92 6.08 -16.64
CA ALA A 50 15.06 5.13 -17.34
C ALA A 50 14.63 5.59 -18.74
N GLY A 51 14.91 6.84 -19.12
CA GLY A 51 14.48 7.42 -20.40
C GLY A 51 12.96 7.58 -20.54
N VAL A 52 12.25 7.75 -19.40
CA VAL A 52 10.79 7.95 -19.36
C VAL A 52 10.44 9.31 -18.77
N SER A 53 9.21 9.78 -19.03
CA SER A 53 8.68 11.00 -18.45
C SER A 53 7.50 10.69 -17.54
N VAL A 54 7.39 11.46 -16.45
CA VAL A 54 6.25 11.42 -15.52
C VAL A 54 5.73 12.85 -15.31
N ASP A 55 4.40 12.99 -15.18
CA ASP A 55 3.79 14.25 -14.77
C ASP A 55 3.74 14.29 -13.24
N LEU A 56 4.60 15.11 -12.63
CA LEU A 56 4.71 15.23 -11.19
C LEU A 56 3.69 16.24 -10.65
N ARG A 57 2.84 15.82 -9.70
CA ARG A 57 1.85 16.68 -9.05
C ARG A 57 1.85 16.53 -7.53
N GLN A 58 1.46 17.61 -6.85
CA GLN A 58 1.21 17.54 -5.42
C GLN A 58 -0.13 16.87 -5.13
N LEU A 59 -0.14 15.95 -4.17
CA LEU A 59 -1.35 15.36 -3.62
C LEU A 59 -1.06 14.83 -2.22
N ASP A 60 -1.75 15.41 -1.23
CA ASP A 60 -1.85 14.88 0.12
C ASP A 60 -3.18 14.12 0.25
N VAL A 61 -3.10 12.81 0.47
CA VAL A 61 -4.29 11.95 0.57
C VAL A 61 -5.17 12.28 1.78
N THR A 62 -4.62 13.01 2.78
CA THR A 62 -5.34 13.43 3.99
C THR A 62 -5.98 14.81 3.88
N ASP A 63 -5.73 15.51 2.77
CA ASP A 63 -6.30 16.83 2.47
C ASP A 63 -7.29 16.73 1.30
N PRO A 64 -8.61 16.81 1.55
CA PRO A 64 -9.62 16.73 0.51
C PRO A 64 -9.49 17.79 -0.59
N ASP A 65 -9.04 18.98 -0.27
CA ASP A 65 -8.86 20.05 -1.25
C ASP A 65 -7.66 19.73 -2.16
N SER A 66 -6.55 19.26 -1.62
CA SER A 66 -5.40 18.77 -2.38
C SER A 66 -5.77 17.65 -3.34
N VAL A 67 -6.59 16.69 -2.91
CA VAL A 67 -7.08 15.60 -3.77
C VAL A 67 -7.98 16.12 -4.89
N GLN A 68 -8.92 17.03 -4.56
CA GLN A 68 -9.85 17.60 -5.54
C GLN A 68 -9.10 18.42 -6.60
N ASP A 69 -8.17 19.27 -6.19
CA ASP A 69 -7.39 20.11 -7.09
C ASP A 69 -6.55 19.27 -8.04
N CYS A 70 -5.85 18.25 -7.54
CA CYS A 70 -5.05 17.35 -8.37
C CYS A 70 -5.92 16.63 -9.42
N LEU A 71 -7.06 16.06 -9.03
CA LEU A 71 -7.94 15.35 -9.96
C LEU A 71 -8.59 16.29 -10.98
N THR A 72 -8.95 17.51 -10.57
CA THR A 72 -9.46 18.54 -11.47
C THR A 72 -8.42 18.92 -12.51
N ASP A 73 -7.18 19.04 -12.13
CA ASP A 73 -6.08 19.36 -13.05
C ASP A 73 -5.75 18.19 -14.01
N VAL A 74 -5.87 16.95 -13.52
CA VAL A 74 -5.75 15.75 -14.39
C VAL A 74 -6.87 15.73 -15.43
N GLU A 75 -8.11 15.98 -15.02
CA GLU A 75 -9.24 16.06 -15.93
C GLU A 75 -9.08 17.17 -16.97
N LYS A 76 -8.68 18.37 -16.56
CA LYS A 76 -8.41 19.51 -17.46
C LYS A 76 -7.27 19.22 -18.46
N THR A 77 -6.22 18.55 -18.01
CA THR A 77 -5.01 18.32 -18.82
C THR A 77 -5.19 17.18 -19.80
N TYR A 78 -5.80 16.08 -19.37
CA TYR A 78 -5.87 14.82 -20.13
C TYR A 78 -7.27 14.44 -20.57
N GLY A 79 -8.31 15.02 -19.97
CA GLY A 79 -9.71 14.72 -20.27
C GLY A 79 -10.15 13.32 -19.83
N ARG A 80 -9.29 12.54 -19.17
CA ARG A 80 -9.55 11.15 -18.79
C ARG A 80 -8.66 10.68 -17.66
N LEU A 81 -9.12 9.66 -16.93
CA LEU A 81 -8.32 8.86 -16.00
C LEU A 81 -8.67 7.39 -16.20
N ASP A 82 -7.73 6.58 -16.70
CA ASP A 82 -7.95 5.17 -16.99
C ASP A 82 -7.62 4.26 -15.82
N ALA A 83 -6.74 4.73 -14.95
CA ALA A 83 -6.36 3.97 -13.77
C ALA A 83 -6.03 4.88 -12.58
N LEU A 84 -6.37 4.41 -11.38
CA LEU A 84 -5.90 4.95 -10.12
C LEU A 84 -5.14 3.85 -9.37
N VAL A 85 -3.92 4.17 -8.93
CA VAL A 85 -3.14 3.33 -8.01
C VAL A 85 -3.04 4.02 -6.66
N ASN A 86 -3.81 3.56 -5.69
CA ASN A 86 -3.67 3.96 -4.29
C ASN A 86 -2.47 3.23 -3.69
N ASN A 87 -1.34 3.94 -3.58
CA ASN A 87 -0.11 3.40 -3.01
C ASN A 87 0.35 4.19 -1.77
N ALA A 88 -0.01 5.46 -1.65
CA ALA A 88 0.37 6.26 -0.48
C ALA A 88 0.01 5.56 0.83
N GLY A 89 0.93 5.56 1.77
CA GLY A 89 0.74 4.94 3.08
C GLY A 89 1.88 5.27 4.03
N VAL A 90 1.69 4.96 5.29
CA VAL A 90 2.68 5.11 6.37
C VAL A 90 2.76 3.84 7.18
N ALA A 91 3.97 3.48 7.63
CA ALA A 91 4.16 2.42 8.62
C ALA A 91 3.65 2.88 9.99
N SER A 92 3.38 1.92 10.89
CA SER A 92 3.22 2.23 12.31
C SER A 92 4.59 2.15 12.98
N SER A 93 4.91 3.14 13.80
CA SER A 93 6.05 3.14 14.72
C SER A 93 5.59 3.17 16.17
N ASP A 94 4.31 2.86 16.40
CA ASP A 94 3.72 2.84 17.74
C ASP A 94 4.07 1.55 18.48
N PRO A 95 4.22 1.61 19.82
CA PRO A 95 4.16 0.42 20.65
C PRO A 95 2.77 -0.23 20.56
N THR A 96 2.57 -1.35 21.27
CA THR A 96 1.24 -1.99 21.31
C THR A 96 0.14 -1.04 21.82
N MET A 97 -1.12 -1.39 21.57
CA MET A 97 -2.33 -0.58 21.78
C MET A 97 -2.36 0.18 23.13
N GLU A 98 -2.03 -0.48 24.24
CA GLU A 98 -2.09 0.15 25.58
C GLU A 98 -1.07 1.29 25.72
N MET A 99 0.06 1.19 25.04
CA MET A 99 1.15 2.16 25.12
C MET A 99 1.07 3.22 24.02
N SER A 100 0.16 3.06 23.06
CA SER A 100 -0.06 4.00 21.95
C SER A 100 -1.04 5.10 22.34
N THR A 101 -0.94 6.26 21.71
CA THR A 101 -1.94 7.32 21.85
C THR A 101 -3.08 7.14 20.85
N MET A 102 -4.31 7.52 21.24
CA MET A 102 -5.43 7.53 20.30
C MET A 102 -5.19 8.46 19.09
N ALA A 103 -4.38 9.48 19.24
CA ALA A 103 -3.99 10.37 18.13
C ALA A 103 -3.13 9.63 17.10
N ALA A 104 -2.13 8.85 17.53
CA ALA A 104 -1.27 8.06 16.66
C ALA A 104 -2.06 6.97 15.93
N LEU A 105 -2.94 6.24 16.65
CA LEU A 105 -3.81 5.22 16.04
C LEU A 105 -4.72 5.82 14.95
N ARG A 106 -5.32 7.02 15.22
CA ARG A 106 -6.14 7.72 14.23
C ARG A 106 -5.32 8.22 13.05
N ALA A 107 -4.12 8.77 13.28
CA ALA A 107 -3.26 9.26 12.20
C ALA A 107 -2.87 8.15 11.21
N ASN A 108 -2.64 6.93 11.70
CA ASN A 108 -2.38 5.78 10.83
C ASN A 108 -3.61 5.43 9.97
N MET A 109 -4.82 5.41 10.57
CA MET A 109 -6.07 5.20 9.84
C MET A 109 -6.34 6.30 8.83
N GLU A 110 -6.02 7.56 9.16
CA GLU A 110 -6.25 8.71 8.29
C GLU A 110 -5.53 8.56 6.96
N VAL A 111 -4.24 8.20 6.99
CA VAL A 111 -3.47 8.02 5.76
C VAL A 111 -3.82 6.70 5.06
N ASN A 112 -3.76 5.57 5.79
CA ASN A 112 -3.80 4.24 5.17
C ASN A 112 -5.20 3.77 4.79
N PHE A 113 -6.27 4.34 5.37
CA PHE A 113 -7.65 4.01 5.06
C PHE A 113 -8.42 5.21 4.50
N PHE A 114 -8.63 6.27 5.28
CA PHE A 114 -9.46 7.39 4.83
C PHE A 114 -8.87 8.11 3.62
N GLY A 115 -7.54 8.24 3.53
CA GLY A 115 -6.86 8.80 2.36
C GLY A 115 -7.11 7.97 1.09
N VAL A 116 -7.05 6.65 1.18
CA VAL A 116 -7.40 5.74 0.07
C VAL A 116 -8.85 5.95 -0.37
N ILE A 117 -9.79 6.07 0.59
CA ILE A 117 -11.21 6.28 0.28
C ILE A 117 -11.44 7.66 -0.32
N ALA A 118 -10.80 8.71 0.20
CA ALA A 118 -10.95 10.08 -0.30
C ALA A 118 -10.52 10.19 -1.76
N VAL A 119 -9.33 9.69 -2.11
CA VAL A 119 -8.84 9.69 -3.49
C VAL A 119 -9.73 8.84 -4.40
N SER A 120 -10.07 7.62 -3.98
CA SER A 120 -10.92 6.71 -4.76
C SER A 120 -12.29 7.31 -5.04
N ARG A 121 -12.94 7.91 -4.04
CA ARG A 121 -14.26 8.53 -4.16
C ARG A 121 -14.27 9.66 -5.20
N LEU A 122 -13.27 10.53 -5.16
CA LEU A 122 -13.18 11.67 -6.05
C LEU A 122 -12.74 11.26 -7.48
N ALA A 123 -11.94 10.21 -7.63
CA ALA A 123 -11.52 9.68 -8.93
C ALA A 123 -12.62 8.81 -9.62
N MET A 124 -13.57 8.28 -8.86
CA MET A 124 -14.55 7.32 -9.39
C MET A 124 -15.36 7.83 -10.61
N PRO A 125 -15.79 9.10 -10.71
CA PRO A 125 -16.48 9.59 -11.91
C PRO A 125 -15.62 9.48 -13.17
N LEU A 126 -14.33 9.80 -13.11
CA LEU A 126 -13.39 9.70 -14.23
C LEU A 126 -13.12 8.24 -14.61
N LEU A 127 -12.94 7.37 -13.59
CA LEU A 127 -12.75 5.93 -13.81
C LEU A 127 -13.99 5.29 -14.46
N ARG A 128 -15.20 5.69 -14.08
CA ARG A 128 -16.42 5.20 -14.75
C ARG A 128 -16.51 5.66 -16.19
N ALA A 129 -16.17 6.92 -16.47
CA ALA A 129 -16.19 7.47 -17.84
C ALA A 129 -15.25 6.72 -18.77
N SER A 130 -14.08 6.28 -18.27
CA SER A 130 -13.07 5.54 -19.03
C SER A 130 -13.26 4.02 -18.98
N ARG A 131 -14.18 3.48 -18.16
CA ARG A 131 -14.27 2.07 -17.79
C ARG A 131 -12.94 1.56 -17.25
N GLY A 132 -12.38 2.33 -16.35
CA GLY A 132 -11.01 2.23 -15.86
C GLY A 132 -10.81 1.24 -14.74
N ARG A 133 -9.67 1.38 -14.06
CA ARG A 133 -9.20 0.46 -13.02
C ARG A 133 -8.85 1.19 -11.75
N LEU A 134 -9.28 0.63 -10.64
CA LEU A 134 -8.90 1.03 -9.29
C LEU A 134 -8.02 -0.07 -8.68
N VAL A 135 -6.74 0.20 -8.56
CA VAL A 135 -5.77 -0.71 -7.93
C VAL A 135 -5.31 -0.12 -6.61
N THR A 136 -5.36 -0.91 -5.55
CA THR A 136 -4.87 -0.50 -4.23
C THR A 136 -3.72 -1.38 -3.80
N VAL A 137 -2.61 -0.77 -3.38
CA VAL A 137 -1.50 -1.48 -2.76
C VAL A 137 -1.85 -1.76 -1.30
N GLY A 138 -2.29 -2.99 -1.07
CA GLY A 138 -2.60 -3.54 0.24
C GLY A 138 -1.34 -3.98 0.99
N SER A 139 -1.45 -5.08 1.72
CA SER A 139 -0.35 -5.74 2.44
C SER A 139 -0.80 -7.13 2.87
N VAL A 140 0.13 -8.07 3.04
CA VAL A 140 -0.15 -9.33 3.76
C VAL A 140 -0.70 -9.05 5.17
N HIS A 141 -0.36 -7.91 5.77
CA HIS A 141 -0.87 -7.48 7.08
C HIS A 141 -2.29 -6.87 7.02
N GLY A 142 -2.85 -6.69 5.84
CA GLY A 142 -4.29 -6.47 5.68
C GLY A 142 -5.12 -7.75 5.82
N VAL A 143 -4.47 -8.91 5.66
CA VAL A 143 -5.09 -10.24 5.79
C VAL A 143 -4.72 -10.89 7.12
N VAL A 144 -3.45 -10.88 7.49
CA VAL A 144 -2.92 -11.50 8.73
C VAL A 144 -2.45 -10.42 9.69
N GLY A 145 -2.97 -10.41 10.93
CA GLY A 145 -2.54 -9.49 11.97
C GLY A 145 -1.09 -9.76 12.40
N GLN A 146 -0.33 -8.68 12.61
CA GLN A 146 1.05 -8.72 13.06
C GLN A 146 1.14 -8.10 14.46
N PRO A 147 1.75 -8.79 15.47
CA PRO A 147 2.00 -8.19 16.77
C PRO A 147 2.78 -6.87 16.66
N PHE A 148 2.48 -5.93 17.56
CA PHE A 148 3.10 -4.59 17.61
C PHE A 148 2.90 -3.73 16.34
N ASN A 149 1.91 -4.07 15.53
CA ASN A 149 1.55 -3.34 14.31
C ASN A 149 0.03 -3.22 14.13
N GLU A 150 -0.69 -3.16 15.25
CA GLU A 150 -2.15 -3.29 15.30
C GLU A 150 -2.86 -2.20 14.49
N SER A 151 -2.39 -0.94 14.57
CA SER A 151 -3.01 0.18 13.86
C SER A 151 -2.87 0.06 12.34
N TYR A 152 -1.69 -0.35 11.88
CA TYR A 152 -1.43 -0.60 10.48
C TYR A 152 -2.23 -1.79 9.94
N CYS A 153 -2.23 -2.90 10.67
CA CYS A 153 -3.03 -4.08 10.32
C CYS A 153 -4.52 -3.73 10.24
N ALA A 154 -5.05 -2.97 11.22
CA ALA A 154 -6.44 -2.52 11.23
C ALA A 154 -6.76 -1.65 9.99
N ALA A 155 -5.90 -0.69 9.65
CA ALA A 155 -6.09 0.18 8.49
C ALA A 155 -6.06 -0.61 7.17
N LYS A 156 -5.09 -1.51 6.99
CA LYS A 156 -5.00 -2.34 5.79
C LYS A 156 -6.13 -3.37 5.68
N SER A 157 -6.60 -3.92 6.80
CA SER A 157 -7.80 -4.79 6.82
C SER A 157 -9.08 -4.01 6.50
N ALA A 158 -9.20 -2.77 6.97
CA ALA A 158 -10.32 -1.90 6.62
C ALA A 158 -10.36 -1.60 5.12
N VAL A 159 -9.20 -1.33 4.50
CA VAL A 159 -9.08 -1.16 3.03
C VAL A 159 -9.49 -2.43 2.30
N GLU A 160 -9.01 -3.59 2.75
CA GLU A 160 -9.33 -4.90 2.15
C GLU A 160 -10.85 -5.12 2.11
N GLY A 161 -11.53 -5.01 3.26
CA GLY A 161 -12.98 -5.20 3.35
C GLY A 161 -13.77 -4.15 2.57
N PHE A 162 -13.33 -2.88 2.60
CA PHE A 162 -13.99 -1.81 1.84
C PHE A 162 -13.90 -2.05 0.33
N MET A 163 -12.72 -2.36 -0.19
CA MET A 163 -12.52 -2.59 -1.62
C MET A 163 -13.21 -3.88 -2.09
N GLU A 164 -13.26 -4.92 -1.26
CA GLU A 164 -14.00 -6.15 -1.55
C GLU A 164 -15.50 -5.88 -1.71
N ALA A 165 -16.08 -5.09 -0.83
CA ALA A 165 -17.48 -4.68 -0.92
C ALA A 165 -17.76 -3.74 -2.10
N LEU A 166 -16.79 -2.86 -2.44
CA LEU A 166 -16.90 -1.93 -3.57
C LEU A 166 -16.79 -2.63 -4.92
N ALA A 167 -15.98 -3.67 -5.04
CA ALA A 167 -15.64 -4.30 -6.32
C ALA A 167 -16.87 -4.69 -7.16
N PRO A 168 -17.89 -5.42 -6.66
CA PRO A 168 -19.06 -5.77 -7.45
C PRO A 168 -19.89 -4.54 -7.82
N VAL A 169 -19.97 -3.53 -6.96
CA VAL A 169 -20.71 -2.28 -7.23
C VAL A 169 -20.02 -1.48 -8.35
N ALA A 170 -18.71 -1.34 -8.29
CA ALA A 170 -17.91 -0.64 -9.30
C ALA A 170 -17.94 -1.39 -10.65
N ALA A 171 -17.89 -2.72 -10.63
CA ALA A 171 -17.95 -3.55 -11.83
C ALA A 171 -19.26 -3.39 -12.60
N ALA A 172 -20.40 -3.19 -11.91
CA ALA A 172 -21.68 -2.88 -12.54
C ALA A 172 -21.67 -1.58 -13.37
N HIS A 173 -20.68 -0.72 -13.12
CA HIS A 173 -20.45 0.53 -13.85
C HIS A 173 -19.14 0.52 -14.68
N GLY A 174 -18.59 -0.66 -14.93
CA GLY A 174 -17.44 -0.86 -15.81
C GLY A 174 -16.08 -0.58 -15.16
N VAL A 175 -15.99 -0.33 -13.85
CA VAL A 175 -14.72 -0.11 -13.15
C VAL A 175 -14.28 -1.41 -12.49
N SER A 176 -13.06 -1.88 -12.84
CA SER A 176 -12.43 -3.03 -12.18
C SER A 176 -11.69 -2.59 -10.93
N VAL A 177 -11.89 -3.28 -9.82
CA VAL A 177 -11.24 -3.02 -8.53
C VAL A 177 -10.37 -4.22 -8.15
N SER A 178 -9.09 -3.97 -7.84
CA SER A 178 -8.16 -5.01 -7.40
C SER A 178 -7.29 -4.51 -6.24
N ILE A 179 -6.87 -5.45 -5.39
CA ILE A 179 -5.86 -5.22 -4.35
C ILE A 179 -4.62 -6.04 -4.66
N VAL A 180 -3.49 -5.36 -4.79
CA VAL A 180 -2.17 -5.98 -4.87
C VAL A 180 -1.65 -6.12 -3.45
N VAL A 181 -1.21 -7.32 -3.07
CA VAL A 181 -0.88 -7.69 -1.67
C VAL A 181 0.61 -8.03 -1.57
N PRO A 182 1.49 -7.01 -1.33
CA PRO A 182 2.90 -7.23 -1.12
C PRO A 182 3.19 -7.92 0.22
N GLY A 183 4.27 -8.72 0.22
CA GLY A 183 4.92 -9.21 1.42
C GLY A 183 5.99 -8.24 1.93
N PHE A 184 7.17 -8.76 2.27
CA PHE A 184 8.31 -7.97 2.71
C PHE A 184 9.03 -7.30 1.52
N VAL A 185 9.08 -5.97 1.52
CA VAL A 185 9.71 -5.16 0.47
C VAL A 185 10.79 -4.28 1.12
N PRO A 186 12.07 -4.74 1.13
CA PRO A 186 13.13 -4.15 1.96
C PRO A 186 13.60 -2.77 1.49
N ASP A 187 13.41 -2.43 0.22
CA ASP A 187 13.80 -1.14 -0.39
C ASP A 187 12.70 -0.07 -0.24
N THR A 188 11.83 -0.23 0.76
CA THR A 188 10.82 0.76 1.15
C THR A 188 11.05 1.28 2.56
N SER A 189 10.41 2.41 2.89
CA SER A 189 10.34 2.90 4.28
C SER A 189 9.42 2.07 5.19
N PHE A 190 8.81 1.01 4.68
CA PHE A 190 7.95 0.09 5.41
C PHE A 190 8.70 -1.11 6.00
N GLY A 191 10.01 -0.98 6.22
CA GLY A 191 10.79 -2.00 6.92
C GLY A 191 10.16 -2.37 8.27
N ILE A 192 10.25 -3.64 8.64
CA ILE A 192 9.78 -4.11 9.95
C ILE A 192 10.65 -3.44 11.01
N PHE A 193 10.13 -2.34 11.58
CA PHE A 193 10.82 -1.52 12.57
C PHE A 193 12.29 -1.22 12.17
N PRO A 194 12.58 -0.13 11.45
CA PRO A 194 13.95 0.28 11.16
C PRO A 194 14.80 0.25 12.42
N ASP A 195 16.06 -0.17 12.34
CA ASP A 195 16.91 -0.32 13.52
C ASP A 195 16.99 0.95 14.38
N ALA A 196 16.91 2.12 13.74
CA ALA A 196 16.85 3.42 14.42
C ALA A 196 15.60 3.59 15.31
N ASP A 197 14.50 2.95 14.97
CA ASP A 197 13.22 3.07 15.70
C ASP A 197 13.04 1.99 16.75
N ARG A 198 13.70 0.83 16.61
CA ARG A 198 13.54 -0.32 17.52
C ARG A 198 13.81 0.01 18.98
N SER A 199 14.90 0.71 19.27
CA SER A 199 15.24 1.09 20.64
C SER A 199 14.24 2.07 21.23
N THR A 200 13.72 2.99 20.42
CA THR A 200 12.70 3.97 20.82
C THR A 200 11.38 3.28 21.09
N ILE A 201 10.94 2.38 20.20
CA ILE A 201 9.71 1.61 20.38
C ILE A 201 9.82 0.70 21.60
N GLN A 202 10.96 0.01 21.78
CA GLN A 202 11.19 -0.83 22.94
C GLN A 202 11.14 -0.04 24.25
N ALA A 203 11.74 1.14 24.30
CA ALA A 203 11.68 2.01 25.47
C ALA A 203 10.24 2.51 25.74
N ALA A 204 9.47 2.82 24.69
CA ALA A 204 8.08 3.24 24.78
C ALA A 204 7.12 2.08 25.10
N SER A 205 7.53 0.82 24.95
CA SER A 205 6.69 -0.36 25.15
C SER A 205 6.38 -0.67 26.62
N GLY A 206 7.03 -0.01 27.61
CA GLY A 206 6.75 -0.17 29.01
C GLY A 206 6.80 -1.62 29.49
N LEU A 207 5.69 -2.13 30.03
CA LEU A 207 5.57 -3.52 30.47
C LEU A 207 5.71 -4.56 29.33
N TYR A 208 5.54 -4.16 28.09
CA TYR A 208 5.64 -5.03 26.92
C TYR A 208 7.03 -5.08 26.29
N ALA A 209 8.03 -4.38 26.88
CA ALA A 209 9.38 -4.26 26.29
C ALA A 209 10.08 -5.60 26.09
N SER A 210 9.91 -6.57 27.01
CA SER A 210 10.47 -7.93 26.85
C SER A 210 9.77 -8.69 25.72
N THR A 211 8.46 -8.65 25.65
CA THR A 211 7.67 -9.30 24.59
C THR A 211 8.01 -8.69 23.21
N PHE A 212 8.23 -7.38 23.15
CA PHE A 212 8.69 -6.72 21.94
C PHE A 212 10.09 -7.20 21.53
N ALA A 213 11.00 -7.35 22.50
CA ALA A 213 12.36 -7.86 22.24
C ALA A 213 12.33 -9.31 21.71
N ASP A 214 11.47 -10.17 22.29
CA ASP A 214 11.27 -11.55 21.82
C ASP A 214 10.73 -11.57 20.40
N TYR A 215 9.76 -10.71 20.08
CA TYR A 215 9.22 -10.55 18.74
C TYR A 215 10.28 -10.09 17.73
N ILE A 216 11.10 -9.10 18.06
CA ILE A 216 12.21 -8.64 17.20
C ILE A 216 13.25 -9.76 17.01
N GLY A 217 13.55 -10.51 18.06
CA GLY A 217 14.44 -11.68 18.01
C GLY A 217 13.89 -12.74 17.04
N TRP A 218 12.60 -13.04 17.12
CA TRP A 218 11.94 -13.97 16.21
C TRP A 218 11.98 -13.46 14.75
N ILE A 219 11.63 -12.20 14.51
CA ILE A 219 11.73 -11.59 13.17
C ILE A 219 13.16 -11.74 12.62
N SER A 220 14.15 -11.37 13.40
CA SER A 220 15.56 -11.40 12.97
C SER A 220 16.06 -12.81 12.64
N ALA A 221 15.47 -13.83 13.25
CA ALA A 221 15.81 -15.24 13.01
C ALA A 221 15.15 -15.87 11.78
N GLN A 222 14.16 -15.19 11.14
CA GLN A 222 13.36 -15.80 10.06
C GLN A 222 14.05 -15.91 8.70
N GLY A 223 15.24 -15.35 8.52
CA GLY A 223 15.93 -15.42 7.22
C GLY A 223 15.12 -14.79 6.09
N TRP A 224 14.76 -13.53 6.23
CA TRP A 224 13.90 -12.77 5.30
C TRP A 224 14.40 -12.68 3.85
N GLU A 225 15.60 -13.17 3.57
CA GLU A 225 16.19 -13.18 2.23
C GLU A 225 15.28 -13.87 1.19
N THR A 226 14.59 -14.94 1.59
CA THR A 226 13.64 -15.66 0.73
C THR A 226 12.27 -14.99 0.63
N ALA A 227 11.94 -14.11 1.56
CA ALA A 227 10.69 -13.36 1.60
C ALA A 227 10.81 -11.99 0.95
N ALA A 228 12.04 -11.48 0.82
CA ALA A 228 12.32 -10.16 0.26
C ALA A 228 11.94 -10.08 -1.22
N GLN A 229 11.15 -9.07 -1.56
CA GLN A 229 10.77 -8.77 -2.93
C GLN A 229 11.10 -7.31 -3.22
N PRO A 230 11.89 -6.99 -4.27
CA PRO A 230 12.15 -5.60 -4.65
C PRO A 230 10.89 -4.86 -5.05
N SER A 231 10.84 -3.55 -4.79
CA SER A 231 9.75 -2.67 -5.22
C SER A 231 9.46 -2.77 -6.72
N ALA A 232 10.49 -3.00 -7.54
CA ALA A 232 10.34 -3.17 -8.98
C ALA A 232 9.47 -4.38 -9.35
N GLU A 233 9.62 -5.51 -8.67
CA GLU A 233 8.79 -6.70 -8.92
C GLU A 233 7.34 -6.48 -8.49
N VAL A 234 7.10 -5.77 -7.40
CA VAL A 234 5.75 -5.35 -7.00
C VAL A 234 5.13 -4.44 -8.06
N ALA A 235 5.90 -3.50 -8.60
CA ALA A 235 5.46 -2.59 -9.66
C ALA A 235 5.06 -3.36 -10.94
N GLU A 236 5.79 -4.41 -11.32
CA GLU A 236 5.41 -5.28 -12.44
C GLU A 236 4.05 -5.95 -12.22
N VAL A 237 3.76 -6.39 -10.98
CA VAL A 237 2.44 -6.95 -10.64
C VAL A 237 1.37 -5.88 -10.76
N VAL A 238 1.63 -4.64 -10.33
CA VAL A 238 0.68 -3.52 -10.49
C VAL A 238 0.41 -3.26 -11.97
N VAL A 239 1.44 -3.12 -12.81
CA VAL A 239 1.27 -2.88 -14.26
C VAL A 239 0.50 -4.01 -14.92
N ARG A 240 0.84 -5.27 -14.61
CA ARG A 240 0.07 -6.43 -15.10
C ARG A 240 -1.40 -6.34 -14.69
N THR A 241 -1.70 -5.97 -13.45
CA THR A 241 -3.07 -5.78 -12.97
C THR A 241 -3.79 -4.66 -13.72
N LEU A 242 -3.07 -3.61 -14.13
CA LEU A 242 -3.61 -2.50 -14.92
C LEU A 242 -3.86 -2.88 -16.38
N THR A 243 -3.19 -3.89 -16.92
CA THR A 243 -3.23 -4.23 -18.35
C THR A 243 -3.95 -5.54 -18.66
N GLU A 244 -4.05 -6.46 -17.70
CA GLU A 244 -4.72 -7.75 -17.86
C GLU A 244 -6.24 -7.59 -18.06
N ASN A 245 -6.84 -8.38 -18.96
CA ASN A 245 -8.26 -8.21 -19.32
C ASN A 245 -9.23 -8.45 -18.14
N ASN A 246 -8.91 -9.35 -17.25
CA ASN A 246 -9.77 -9.71 -16.13
C ASN A 246 -8.94 -10.02 -14.88
N PRO A 247 -8.34 -9.01 -14.23
CA PRO A 247 -7.50 -9.22 -13.06
C PRO A 247 -8.30 -9.76 -11.89
N ALA A 248 -7.66 -10.60 -11.08
CA ALA A 248 -8.25 -11.05 -9.83
C ALA A 248 -8.47 -9.85 -8.87
N PHE A 249 -9.41 -9.99 -7.94
CA PHE A 249 -9.61 -8.99 -6.90
C PHE A 249 -8.41 -8.87 -5.97
N ARG A 250 -7.90 -10.00 -5.42
CA ARG A 250 -6.73 -10.05 -4.52
C ARG A 250 -5.56 -10.72 -5.20
N ILE A 251 -4.42 -10.02 -5.27
CA ILE A 251 -3.24 -10.44 -6.03
C ILE A 251 -2.00 -10.39 -5.11
N PRO A 252 -1.65 -11.51 -4.45
CA PRO A 252 -0.36 -11.62 -3.76
C PRO A 252 0.79 -11.41 -4.76
N THR A 253 1.80 -10.61 -4.37
CA THR A 253 2.86 -10.23 -5.30
C THR A 253 3.97 -11.27 -5.45
N SER A 254 4.06 -12.22 -4.53
CA SER A 254 5.04 -13.30 -4.54
C SER A 254 4.44 -14.60 -4.02
N ARG A 255 5.15 -15.72 -4.27
CA ARG A 255 4.79 -17.00 -3.69
C ARG A 255 4.80 -16.94 -2.16
N TRP A 256 5.80 -16.28 -1.57
CA TRP A 256 5.86 -16.10 -0.14
C TRP A 256 4.61 -15.36 0.40
N ALA A 257 4.21 -14.26 -0.24
CA ALA A 257 3.01 -13.53 0.17
C ALA A 257 1.74 -14.40 0.08
N GLN A 258 1.62 -15.22 -0.96
CA GLN A 258 0.52 -16.16 -1.12
C GLN A 258 0.48 -17.19 0.01
N ASP A 259 1.62 -17.81 0.31
CA ASP A 259 1.74 -18.86 1.34
C ASP A 259 1.52 -18.25 2.75
N TYR A 260 1.94 -16.98 2.97
CA TYR A 260 1.75 -16.29 4.23
C TYR A 260 0.27 -16.01 4.56
N ILE A 261 -0.54 -15.62 3.58
CA ILE A 261 -1.96 -15.30 3.81
C ILE A 261 -2.88 -16.53 3.74
N ALA A 262 -2.45 -17.61 3.09
CA ALA A 262 -3.27 -18.79 2.84
C ALA A 262 -3.88 -19.42 4.12
N PRO A 263 -3.14 -19.59 5.23
CA PRO A 263 -3.69 -20.11 6.48
C PRO A 263 -4.87 -19.29 6.99
N LYS A 264 -4.76 -17.95 6.97
CA LYS A 264 -5.83 -17.05 7.44
C LYS A 264 -7.11 -17.19 6.62
N LEU A 265 -6.99 -17.37 5.32
CA LEU A 265 -8.15 -17.51 4.43
C LEU A 265 -8.90 -18.83 4.64
N ALA A 266 -8.24 -19.86 5.20
CA ALA A 266 -8.81 -21.15 5.54
C ALA A 266 -9.19 -21.28 7.05
N ASP A 267 -8.83 -20.32 7.89
CA ASP A 267 -8.95 -20.34 9.35
C ASP A 267 -10.29 -19.76 9.81
N GLY A 268 -11.33 -20.61 9.84
CA GLY A 268 -12.70 -20.17 10.12
C GLY A 268 -12.95 -19.68 11.55
N ASP A 269 -12.21 -20.16 12.54
CA ASP A 269 -12.36 -19.78 13.96
C ASP A 269 -11.20 -18.91 14.50
N GLY A 270 -10.18 -18.67 13.68
CA GLY A 270 -9.02 -17.86 14.05
C GLY A 270 -7.95 -18.62 14.86
N SER A 271 -8.15 -19.87 15.19
CA SER A 271 -7.26 -20.63 16.08
C SER A 271 -5.87 -20.87 15.50
N VAL A 272 -5.77 -21.13 14.20
CA VAL A 272 -4.51 -21.37 13.49
C VAL A 272 -3.63 -20.11 13.53
N ILE A 273 -4.20 -18.97 13.17
CA ILE A 273 -3.45 -17.70 13.17
C ILE A 273 -3.10 -17.25 14.58
N GLN A 274 -3.99 -17.42 15.56
CA GLN A 274 -3.69 -17.10 16.96
C GLN A 274 -2.55 -17.99 17.51
N SER A 275 -2.55 -19.28 17.21
CA SER A 275 -1.46 -20.19 17.59
C SER A 275 -0.13 -19.78 16.94
N LEU A 276 -0.16 -19.45 15.65
CA LEU A 276 1.03 -18.97 14.94
C LEU A 276 1.56 -17.66 15.55
N ALA A 277 0.70 -16.67 15.77
CA ALA A 277 1.10 -15.38 16.31
C ALA A 277 1.69 -15.48 17.73
N ARG A 278 1.20 -16.42 18.55
CA ARG A 278 1.78 -16.72 19.87
C ARG A 278 3.26 -17.11 19.78
N THR A 279 3.62 -17.93 18.79
CA THR A 279 5.04 -18.32 18.60
C THR A 279 5.93 -17.14 18.26
N TRP A 280 5.39 -16.11 17.58
CA TRP A 280 6.15 -14.91 17.21
C TRP A 280 6.60 -14.08 18.42
N ILE A 281 5.86 -14.16 19.51
CA ILE A 281 6.12 -13.44 20.76
C ILE A 281 6.59 -14.38 21.89
N GLY A 282 7.15 -15.58 21.55
CA GLY A 282 7.75 -16.51 22.48
C GLY A 282 6.75 -17.31 23.35
N LEU A 283 5.46 -17.28 23.08
CA LEU A 283 4.45 -18.07 23.78
C LEU A 283 4.21 -19.42 23.07
N GLN A 284 4.20 -20.50 23.84
CA GLN A 284 3.85 -21.85 23.36
C GLN A 284 2.32 -22.09 23.40
#